data_9f75fc57c2550b6a48548228eccfbeec
#
_entry.id   9f75fc57c2550b6a48548228eccfbeec
#
_cell.length_a   1.000
_cell.length_b   1.000
_cell.length_c   1.000
_cell.angle_alpha   90.00
_cell.angle_beta   90.00
_cell.angle_gamma   90.00
#
_symmetry.space_group_name_H-M   'P 1'
#
loop_
_entity.id
_entity.type
_entity.pdbx_description
1 polymer ?
#
loop_
_entity_poly.entity_id
_entity_poly.type
_entity_poly.pdbx_seq_one_letter_code
_entity_poly.pdbx_strand_id
1 'polypeptide(L)'
;YLTTHPSVKHIILTGGTDTAFRLLENSPKTPLSAETGGKNAIILTANGDQDHAIQNVVSSAFGNAGQKCSACSLFLVDKTIYNDENFKSKLRDAVTSLRTGSVWDTMNMVGPMITNDNDKLMHAINNLEPGESWLVAPEFLDDKKYILKPTVKWGVKPGSFTFKNELFAPLLSVVCIDGLKEGIDYANSSEYGLTAGLQSLDEAEHDLWKNSIEAGNLYINRGITGAIVNRQPFGGMKRSAFGGGIKAGGPNYVSCFVEFTEKDVTGGSEYKYNIGDLLADIKEKARLNFAYDSYSKAWLNEFSKARDVNNLYGEENIFRYLPLKSIGLRIQESDSLCDILLILLASNRSGTPVVVSISGSDEKLEAIEKASSMLSGVHIKIQDEEKFVEEIDSYERVRTCTPDLSDAIYRKAAKLGKHIASDKPLIEGRIELLHYLKEQSIACEYHRYGSIFGEDNK
;
A
#
# COMPACT_ATOMS: atom_id res chain seq x y z
N TYR A 1 -5.30 -27.11 7.14
CA TYR A 1 -6.58 -27.74 6.83
C TYR A 1 -7.66 -26.70 6.45
N LEU A 2 -7.96 -25.72 7.30
CA LEU A 2 -9.03 -24.75 7.01
C LEU A 2 -8.77 -23.98 5.71
N THR A 3 -7.58 -23.46 5.52
CA THR A 3 -7.23 -22.60 4.38
C THR A 3 -7.21 -23.33 3.03
N THR A 4 -7.08 -24.66 3.06
CA THR A 4 -7.09 -25.52 1.85
C THR A 4 -8.45 -26.21 1.63
N HIS A 5 -9.44 -25.94 2.48
CA HIS A 5 -10.75 -26.57 2.34
C HIS A 5 -11.55 -25.96 1.20
N PRO A 6 -12.19 -26.74 0.29
CA PRO A 6 -12.88 -26.23 -0.90
C PRO A 6 -14.02 -25.23 -0.60
N SER A 7 -14.60 -25.30 0.61
CA SER A 7 -15.66 -24.36 1.02
C SER A 7 -15.13 -22.98 1.45
N VAL A 8 -13.81 -22.82 1.62
CA VAL A 8 -13.23 -21.50 1.92
C VAL A 8 -13.06 -20.76 0.60
N LYS A 9 -13.78 -19.66 0.46
CA LYS A 9 -13.80 -18.84 -0.77
C LYS A 9 -12.89 -17.63 -0.70
N HIS A 10 -12.56 -17.17 0.51
CA HIS A 10 -11.71 -16.02 0.74
C HIS A 10 -11.00 -16.15 2.09
N ILE A 11 -9.74 -15.71 2.17
CA ILE A 11 -8.95 -15.66 3.41
C ILE A 11 -8.69 -14.21 3.77
N ILE A 12 -8.92 -13.85 5.02
CA ILE A 12 -8.54 -12.56 5.58
C ILE A 12 -7.45 -12.81 6.63
N LEU A 13 -6.33 -12.10 6.51
CA LEU A 13 -5.22 -12.20 7.45
C LEU A 13 -4.81 -10.81 7.96
N THR A 14 -4.63 -10.71 9.28
CA THR A 14 -3.77 -9.69 9.88
C THR A 14 -2.64 -10.44 10.59
N GLY A 15 -1.38 -10.25 10.15
CA GLY A 15 -0.28 -11.05 10.70
C GLY A 15 1.06 -10.78 10.03
N GLY A 16 2.02 -11.68 10.24
CA GLY A 16 3.35 -11.55 9.63
C GLY A 16 3.35 -11.86 8.12
N THR A 17 4.25 -11.22 7.39
CA THR A 17 4.45 -11.39 5.95
C THR A 17 4.73 -12.85 5.58
N ASP A 18 5.52 -13.57 6.38
CA ASP A 18 5.81 -14.99 6.15
C ASP A 18 4.55 -15.85 6.24
N THR A 19 3.60 -15.48 7.10
CA THR A 19 2.30 -16.19 7.20
C THR A 19 1.47 -15.97 5.94
N ALA A 20 1.45 -14.76 5.40
CA ALA A 20 0.76 -14.47 4.14
C ALA A 20 1.34 -15.31 2.99
N PHE A 21 2.66 -15.37 2.85
CA PHE A 21 3.30 -16.21 1.83
C PHE A 21 2.98 -17.71 1.98
N ARG A 22 3.02 -18.25 3.21
CA ARG A 22 2.62 -19.65 3.46
C ARG A 22 1.17 -19.93 3.07
N LEU A 23 0.26 -18.98 3.30
CA LEU A 23 -1.14 -19.11 2.89
C LEU A 23 -1.28 -19.13 1.36
N LEU A 24 -0.60 -18.21 0.67
CA LEU A 24 -0.59 -18.18 -0.79
C LEU A 24 0.01 -19.43 -1.42
N GLU A 25 1.12 -19.94 -0.88
CA GLU A 25 1.77 -21.17 -1.38
C GLU A 25 0.89 -22.41 -1.18
N ASN A 26 0.20 -22.49 -0.03
CA ASN A 26 -0.67 -23.63 0.28
C ASN A 26 -2.02 -23.58 -0.46
N SER A 27 -2.51 -22.40 -0.81
CA SER A 27 -3.81 -22.16 -1.44
C SER A 27 -3.71 -21.09 -2.51
N PRO A 28 -2.95 -21.29 -3.59
CA PRO A 28 -2.64 -20.25 -4.57
C PRO A 28 -3.84 -19.77 -5.36
N LYS A 29 -4.94 -20.53 -5.40
CA LYS A 29 -6.20 -20.18 -6.09
C LYS A 29 -7.23 -19.51 -5.17
N THR A 30 -7.01 -19.54 -3.85
CA THR A 30 -7.95 -18.92 -2.90
C THR A 30 -7.57 -17.46 -2.71
N PRO A 31 -8.48 -16.50 -2.98
CA PRO A 31 -8.21 -15.09 -2.76
C PRO A 31 -7.79 -14.80 -1.32
N LEU A 32 -6.73 -14.01 -1.16
CA LEU A 32 -6.20 -13.57 0.12
C LEU A 32 -6.27 -12.04 0.21
N SER A 33 -6.91 -11.53 1.26
CA SER A 33 -6.77 -10.14 1.70
C SER A 33 -5.96 -10.12 2.97
N ALA A 34 -4.71 -9.65 2.90
CA ALA A 34 -3.83 -9.64 4.05
C ALA A 34 -3.23 -8.26 4.29
N GLU A 35 -3.21 -7.86 5.56
CA GLU A 35 -2.45 -6.73 6.08
C GLU A 35 -1.33 -7.29 6.95
N THR A 36 -0.10 -6.92 6.61
CA THR A 36 1.09 -7.50 7.24
C THR A 36 1.97 -6.42 7.87
N GLY A 37 3.27 -6.70 8.01
CA GLY A 37 4.20 -5.82 8.66
C GLY A 37 4.51 -4.51 7.93
N GLY A 38 5.35 -3.70 8.55
CA GLY A 38 5.79 -2.42 8.03
C GLY A 38 7.20 -2.04 8.48
N LYS A 39 7.89 -1.28 7.66
CA LYS A 39 9.13 -0.58 8.01
C LYS A 39 8.89 0.92 7.89
N ASN A 40 8.00 1.41 8.77
CA ASN A 40 7.40 2.72 8.62
C ASN A 40 8.36 3.84 9.00
N ALA A 41 8.41 4.87 8.17
CA ALA A 41 9.29 6.02 8.35
C ALA A 41 8.50 7.29 8.66
N ILE A 42 9.05 8.13 9.55
CA ILE A 42 8.68 9.54 9.66
C ILE A 42 9.87 10.37 9.19
N ILE A 43 9.63 11.31 8.29
CA ILE A 43 10.61 12.27 7.79
C ILE A 43 10.42 13.59 8.56
N LEU A 44 11.49 14.14 9.09
CA LEU A 44 11.54 15.51 9.65
C LEU A 44 12.43 16.36 8.75
N THR A 45 11.84 17.34 8.08
CA THR A 45 12.58 18.32 7.27
C THR A 45 13.05 19.50 8.11
N ALA A 46 13.95 20.33 7.55
CA ALA A 46 14.39 21.57 8.18
C ALA A 46 13.23 22.54 8.47
N ASN A 47 12.11 22.41 7.73
CA ASN A 47 10.90 23.23 7.88
C ASN A 47 9.89 22.65 8.91
N GLY A 48 10.23 21.54 9.59
CA GLY A 48 9.33 20.91 10.56
C GLY A 48 9.44 21.50 11.97
N ASP A 49 8.33 21.45 12.72
CA ASP A 49 8.35 21.73 14.17
C ASP A 49 8.99 20.55 14.90
N GLN A 50 10.20 20.80 15.42
CA GLN A 50 11.02 19.76 16.05
C GLN A 50 10.38 19.16 17.31
N ASP A 51 9.73 19.97 18.15
CA ASP A 51 9.14 19.51 19.41
C ASP A 51 7.89 18.67 19.11
N HIS A 52 7.08 19.09 18.16
CA HIS A 52 5.94 18.31 17.69
C HIS A 52 6.37 17.01 17.00
N ALA A 53 7.41 17.06 16.18
CA ALA A 53 7.98 15.88 15.55
C ALA A 53 8.46 14.85 16.57
N ILE A 54 9.17 15.27 17.63
CA ILE A 54 9.57 14.38 18.72
C ILE A 54 8.36 13.73 19.38
N GLN A 55 7.32 14.49 19.72
CA GLN A 55 6.09 13.95 20.31
C GLN A 55 5.43 12.89 19.40
N ASN A 56 5.28 13.19 18.11
CA ASN A 56 4.68 12.30 17.13
C ASN A 56 5.50 11.02 16.91
N VAL A 57 6.82 11.14 16.82
CA VAL A 57 7.71 10.01 16.63
C VAL A 57 7.73 9.12 17.87
N VAL A 58 7.90 9.70 19.07
CA VAL A 58 7.95 8.93 20.32
C VAL A 58 6.66 8.17 20.57
N SER A 59 5.51 8.80 20.37
CA SER A 59 4.21 8.13 20.50
C SER A 59 4.02 7.03 19.46
N SER A 60 4.47 7.25 18.22
CA SER A 60 4.34 6.29 17.11
C SER A 60 5.33 5.13 17.23
N ALA A 61 6.53 5.35 17.78
CA ALA A 61 7.56 4.32 17.88
C ALA A 61 7.36 3.40 19.10
N PHE A 62 6.91 3.97 20.22
CA PHE A 62 6.93 3.25 21.51
C PHE A 62 5.56 2.90 22.06
N GLY A 63 4.48 3.47 21.50
CA GLY A 63 3.13 3.05 21.81
C GLY A 63 2.95 1.55 21.61
N ASN A 64 2.35 0.86 22.60
CA ASN A 64 2.20 -0.60 22.57
C ASN A 64 3.55 -1.36 22.45
N ALA A 65 4.61 -0.85 23.07
CA ALA A 65 5.97 -1.40 22.99
C ALA A 65 6.49 -1.55 21.54
N GLY A 66 6.11 -0.65 20.62
CA GLY A 66 6.48 -0.71 19.22
C GLY A 66 5.86 -1.89 18.45
N GLN A 67 4.91 -2.61 19.05
CA GLN A 67 4.28 -3.80 18.50
C GLN A 67 2.95 -3.47 17.80
N LYS A 68 3.01 -2.52 16.87
CA LYS A 68 1.96 -2.21 15.89
C LYS A 68 2.57 -2.31 14.50
N CYS A 69 1.80 -2.87 13.55
CA CYS A 69 2.21 -2.89 12.13
C CYS A 69 2.52 -1.49 11.60
N SER A 70 1.87 -0.44 12.15
CA SER A 70 2.04 0.98 11.81
C SER A 70 3.08 1.71 12.69
N ALA A 71 3.77 1.05 13.62
CA ALA A 71 4.74 1.70 14.49
C ALA A 71 5.88 2.35 13.70
N CYS A 72 6.30 3.55 14.12
CA CYS A 72 7.46 4.21 13.53
C CYS A 72 8.74 3.45 13.90
N SER A 73 9.46 2.97 12.92
CA SER A 73 10.72 2.26 13.10
C SER A 73 11.93 3.00 12.52
N LEU A 74 11.68 3.94 11.60
CA LEU A 74 12.69 4.81 11.00
C LEU A 74 12.32 6.28 11.20
N PHE A 75 13.22 7.04 11.79
CA PHE A 75 13.13 8.49 11.88
C PHE A 75 14.22 9.11 10.99
N LEU A 76 13.80 9.65 9.84
CA LEU A 76 14.66 10.24 8.82
C LEU A 76 14.73 11.73 9.08
N VAL A 77 15.89 12.22 9.56
CA VAL A 77 16.05 13.58 10.08
C VAL A 77 16.98 14.38 9.18
N ASP A 78 16.52 15.56 8.76
CA ASP A 78 17.35 16.50 7.99
C ASP A 78 18.67 16.77 8.71
N LYS A 79 19.78 16.81 7.95
CA LYS A 79 21.14 16.95 8.49
C LYS A 79 21.36 18.15 9.39
N THR A 80 20.63 19.22 9.16
CA THR A 80 20.74 20.45 9.98
C THR A 80 20.22 20.22 11.40
N ILE A 81 19.11 19.48 11.53
CA ILE A 81 18.50 19.09 12.79
C ILE A 81 19.25 17.89 13.40
N TYR A 82 19.65 16.90 12.57
CA TYR A 82 20.37 15.71 12.98
C TYR A 82 21.68 16.04 13.71
N ASN A 83 22.38 17.09 13.31
CA ASN A 83 23.64 17.54 13.94
C ASN A 83 23.45 18.48 15.13
N ASP A 84 22.20 18.87 15.46
CA ASP A 84 21.91 19.73 16.60
C ASP A 84 21.90 18.90 17.92
N GLU A 85 22.84 19.17 18.80
CA GLU A 85 22.95 18.50 20.13
C GLU A 85 21.75 18.79 21.03
N ASN A 86 21.10 19.96 20.87
CA ASN A 86 19.88 20.28 21.60
C ASN A 86 18.71 19.40 21.16
N PHE A 87 18.55 19.18 19.86
CA PHE A 87 17.56 18.23 19.32
C PHE A 87 17.80 16.80 19.83
N LYS A 88 19.06 16.34 19.81
CA LYS A 88 19.42 15.01 20.35
C LYS A 88 19.07 14.89 21.82
N SER A 89 19.37 15.93 22.63
CA SER A 89 19.05 15.94 24.05
C SER A 89 17.54 15.88 24.27
N LYS A 90 16.75 16.69 23.57
CA LYS A 90 15.29 16.69 23.64
C LYS A 90 14.69 15.33 23.29
N LEU A 91 15.18 14.71 22.22
CA LEU A 91 14.71 13.37 21.83
C LEU A 91 15.07 12.32 22.89
N ARG A 92 16.29 12.34 23.43
CA ARG A 92 16.71 11.44 24.50
C ARG A 92 15.83 11.62 25.75
N ASP A 93 15.60 12.86 26.18
CA ASP A 93 14.79 13.16 27.36
C ASP A 93 13.34 12.71 27.18
N ALA A 94 12.74 12.95 26.02
CA ALA A 94 11.40 12.50 25.69
C ALA A 94 11.28 10.97 25.73
N VAL A 95 12.27 10.25 25.18
CA VAL A 95 12.27 8.78 25.16
C VAL A 95 12.49 8.20 26.57
N THR A 96 13.44 8.75 27.33
CA THR A 96 13.76 8.24 28.67
C THR A 96 12.70 8.59 29.71
N SER A 97 11.86 9.60 29.47
CA SER A 97 10.72 9.94 30.33
C SER A 97 9.57 8.93 30.27
N LEU A 98 9.54 8.05 29.25
CA LEU A 98 8.49 7.05 29.11
C LEU A 98 8.60 5.98 30.21
N ARG A 99 7.62 5.93 31.10
CA ARG A 99 7.54 4.88 32.12
C ARG A 99 7.30 3.53 31.46
N THR A 100 8.17 2.57 31.79
CA THR A 100 8.15 1.22 31.22
C THR A 100 8.01 0.21 32.34
N GLY A 101 7.14 -0.78 32.18
CA GLY A 101 6.96 -1.82 33.18
C GLY A 101 5.73 -2.68 32.98
N SER A 102 5.22 -3.23 34.08
CA SER A 102 4.06 -4.11 34.09
C SER A 102 2.78 -3.39 33.60
N VAL A 103 1.93 -4.08 32.85
CA VAL A 103 0.61 -3.60 32.43
C VAL A 103 -0.37 -3.37 33.58
N TRP A 104 -0.10 -3.91 34.74
CA TRP A 104 -0.91 -3.70 35.94
C TRP A 104 -0.67 -2.36 36.63
N ASP A 105 0.42 -1.68 36.29
CA ASP A 105 0.63 -0.28 36.67
C ASP A 105 0.20 0.63 35.52
N THR A 106 -0.97 1.25 35.67
CA THR A 106 -1.60 2.12 34.65
C THR A 106 -0.77 3.39 34.33
N MET A 107 0.25 3.69 35.14
CA MET A 107 1.18 4.79 34.84
C MET A 107 2.26 4.41 33.83
N ASN A 108 2.45 3.13 33.54
CA ASN A 108 3.39 2.69 32.51
C ASN A 108 2.82 2.92 31.11
N MET A 109 3.58 3.56 30.26
CA MET A 109 3.23 3.84 28.87
C MET A 109 3.75 2.75 27.91
N VAL A 110 4.81 2.05 28.30
CA VAL A 110 5.41 0.96 27.53
C VAL A 110 5.35 -0.32 28.35
N GLY A 111 4.61 -1.28 27.86
CA GLY A 111 4.41 -2.59 28.48
C GLY A 111 5.38 -3.64 27.98
N PRO A 112 5.19 -4.92 28.38
CA PRO A 112 5.99 -6.03 27.91
C PRO A 112 5.75 -6.33 26.42
N MET A 113 6.74 -6.92 25.79
CA MET A 113 6.62 -7.52 24.46
C MET A 113 5.86 -8.85 24.56
N ILE A 114 5.23 -9.27 23.44
CA ILE A 114 4.46 -10.50 23.36
C ILE A 114 5.36 -11.75 23.43
N THR A 115 6.62 -11.62 22.99
CA THR A 115 7.62 -12.70 23.04
C THR A 115 8.99 -12.15 23.45
N ASN A 116 9.77 -12.99 24.09
CA ASN A 116 11.19 -12.78 24.35
C ASN A 116 12.10 -13.49 23.33
N ASP A 117 11.51 -14.29 22.43
CA ASP A 117 12.17 -15.04 21.38
C ASP A 117 12.05 -14.25 20.04
N ASN A 118 12.88 -13.22 19.92
CA ASN A 118 12.93 -12.35 18.73
C ASN A 118 14.40 -12.18 18.30
N ASP A 119 14.87 -13.09 17.45
CA ASP A 119 16.26 -13.12 16.97
C ASP A 119 16.64 -11.82 16.24
N LYS A 120 15.72 -11.22 15.47
CA LYS A 120 15.98 -9.96 14.77
C LYS A 120 16.22 -8.83 15.75
N LEU A 121 15.43 -8.74 16.81
CA LEU A 121 15.64 -7.76 17.87
C LEU A 121 16.96 -8.00 18.59
N MET A 122 17.23 -9.24 19.00
CA MET A 122 18.46 -9.60 19.70
C MET A 122 19.70 -9.30 18.85
N HIS A 123 19.64 -9.57 17.54
CA HIS A 123 20.71 -9.16 16.62
C HIS A 123 20.87 -7.63 16.60
N ALA A 124 19.77 -6.88 16.47
CA ALA A 124 19.80 -5.41 16.37
C ALA A 124 20.35 -4.74 17.63
N ILE A 125 20.03 -5.26 18.84
CA ILE A 125 20.49 -4.66 20.11
C ILE A 125 21.94 -5.06 20.49
N ASN A 126 22.39 -6.22 20.03
CA ASN A 126 23.74 -6.71 20.35
C ASN A 126 24.81 -6.23 19.35
N ASN A 127 24.40 -5.66 18.21
CA ASN A 127 25.32 -5.25 17.16
C ASN A 127 25.09 -3.80 16.76
N LEU A 128 26.20 -3.03 16.72
CA LEU A 128 26.27 -1.71 16.10
C LEU A 128 27.08 -1.82 14.81
N GLU A 129 26.48 -1.41 13.69
CA GLU A 129 27.20 -1.32 12.42
C GLU A 129 28.07 -0.06 12.37
N PRO A 130 29.04 0.05 11.45
CA PRO A 130 29.95 1.21 11.39
C PRO A 130 29.20 2.54 11.24
N GLY A 131 29.38 3.42 12.22
CA GLY A 131 28.74 4.73 12.33
C GLY A 131 27.48 4.76 13.18
N GLU A 132 26.98 3.61 13.63
CA GLU A 132 25.89 3.54 14.60
C GLU A 132 26.37 3.75 16.05
N SER A 133 25.48 4.31 16.84
CA SER A 133 25.66 4.49 18.30
C SER A 133 24.31 4.43 18.99
N TRP A 134 24.32 4.32 20.32
CA TRP A 134 23.10 4.41 21.10
C TRP A 134 22.86 5.85 21.55
N LEU A 135 21.75 6.45 21.13
CA LEU A 135 21.23 7.67 21.77
C LEU A 135 20.55 7.29 23.09
N VAL A 136 19.80 6.19 23.10
CA VAL A 136 19.27 5.53 24.31
C VAL A 136 19.58 4.05 24.19
N ALA A 137 20.45 3.54 25.07
CA ALA A 137 20.90 2.15 25.05
C ALA A 137 19.79 1.16 25.45
N PRO A 138 19.80 -0.07 24.92
CA PRO A 138 18.84 -1.09 25.31
C PRO A 138 19.05 -1.54 26.77
N GLU A 139 17.94 -1.65 27.50
CA GLU A 139 17.92 -2.14 28.88
C GLU A 139 16.65 -2.99 29.09
N PHE A 140 16.84 -4.26 29.50
CA PHE A 140 15.73 -5.10 29.95
C PHE A 140 15.47 -4.91 31.43
N LEU A 141 14.21 -4.77 31.82
CA LEU A 141 13.80 -4.59 33.23
C LEU A 141 13.48 -5.92 33.92
N ASP A 142 13.48 -7.02 33.18
CA ASP A 142 13.19 -8.36 33.71
C ASP A 142 14.18 -9.38 33.17
N ASP A 143 14.48 -10.41 33.99
CA ASP A 143 15.40 -11.48 33.64
C ASP A 143 14.92 -12.33 32.45
N LYS A 144 13.61 -12.37 32.22
CA LYS A 144 12.97 -13.10 31.11
C LYS A 144 12.96 -12.32 29.79
N LYS A 145 13.45 -11.07 29.76
CA LYS A 145 13.57 -10.21 28.60
C LYS A 145 12.25 -9.90 27.87
N TYR A 146 11.15 -9.82 28.59
CA TYR A 146 9.89 -9.36 28.02
C TYR A 146 9.75 -7.82 28.07
N ILE A 147 10.39 -7.15 29.02
CA ILE A 147 10.23 -5.71 29.23
C ILE A 147 11.51 -5.00 28.81
N LEU A 148 11.50 -4.49 27.56
CA LEU A 148 12.58 -3.67 27.00
C LEU A 148 12.22 -2.19 27.13
N LYS A 149 13.10 -1.37 27.70
CA LYS A 149 12.94 0.09 27.67
C LYS A 149 12.98 0.62 26.24
N PRO A 150 12.30 1.74 25.96
CA PRO A 150 12.42 2.45 24.70
C PRO A 150 13.89 2.70 24.35
N THR A 151 14.28 2.25 23.16
CA THR A 151 15.67 2.21 22.72
C THR A 151 15.82 3.01 21.44
N VAL A 152 16.88 3.82 21.31
CA VAL A 152 17.13 4.63 20.11
C VAL A 152 18.53 4.41 19.59
N LYS A 153 18.61 3.90 18.35
CA LYS A 153 19.84 3.73 17.60
C LYS A 153 20.06 4.93 16.68
N TRP A 154 21.18 5.61 16.84
CA TRP A 154 21.57 6.81 16.10
C TRP A 154 22.60 6.48 15.03
N GLY A 155 22.53 7.12 13.85
CA GLY A 155 23.49 6.94 12.78
C GLY A 155 23.26 5.71 11.92
N VAL A 156 22.04 5.17 11.96
CA VAL A 156 21.62 4.04 11.10
C VAL A 156 21.71 4.47 9.64
N LYS A 157 22.23 3.58 8.80
CA LYS A 157 22.43 3.85 7.37
C LYS A 157 21.48 3.01 6.51
N PRO A 158 21.08 3.52 5.32
CA PRO A 158 20.35 2.73 4.34
C PRO A 158 21.11 1.43 4.03
N GLY A 159 20.36 0.34 3.99
CA GLY A 159 20.93 -0.98 3.70
C GLY A 159 21.43 -1.77 4.92
N SER A 160 21.59 -1.14 6.10
CA SER A 160 21.96 -1.82 7.34
C SER A 160 20.86 -2.80 7.81
N PHE A 161 21.22 -3.72 8.72
CA PHE A 161 20.28 -4.70 9.24
C PHE A 161 19.07 -4.04 9.89
N THR A 162 19.29 -3.05 10.77
CA THR A 162 18.23 -2.37 11.51
C THR A 162 17.37 -1.51 10.58
N PHE A 163 17.94 -0.98 9.49
CA PHE A 163 17.18 -0.22 8.48
C PHE A 163 16.20 -1.11 7.70
N LYS A 164 16.61 -2.32 7.31
CA LYS A 164 15.83 -3.21 6.44
C LYS A 164 14.77 -4.01 7.17
N ASN A 165 15.05 -4.46 8.40
CA ASN A 165 14.23 -5.44 9.09
C ASN A 165 13.18 -4.79 9.99
N GLU A 166 11.95 -5.28 9.92
CA GLU A 166 10.93 -5.04 10.94
C GLU A 166 11.31 -5.81 12.22
N LEU A 167 11.40 -5.10 13.34
CA LEU A 167 11.80 -5.66 14.63
C LEU A 167 10.60 -5.94 15.55
N PHE A 168 9.48 -5.26 15.33
CA PHE A 168 8.24 -5.37 16.12
C PHE A 168 8.49 -5.24 17.63
N ALA A 169 9.25 -4.21 18.01
CA ALA A 169 9.76 -3.98 19.35
C ALA A 169 10.02 -2.48 19.58
N PRO A 170 10.22 -2.02 20.83
CA PRO A 170 10.43 -0.61 21.16
C PRO A 170 11.85 -0.12 20.80
N LEU A 171 12.21 -0.22 19.52
CA LEU A 171 13.48 0.25 18.97
C LEU A 171 13.24 1.18 17.78
N LEU A 172 13.68 2.43 17.93
CA LEU A 172 13.66 3.46 16.90
C LEU A 172 15.06 3.63 16.28
N SER A 173 15.11 3.68 14.96
CA SER A 173 16.34 3.94 14.20
C SER A 173 16.34 5.36 13.65
N VAL A 174 17.37 6.16 13.95
CA VAL A 174 17.51 7.52 13.43
C VAL A 174 18.55 7.56 12.33
N VAL A 175 18.13 8.11 11.19
CA VAL A 175 18.89 8.20 9.93
C VAL A 175 19.06 9.67 9.57
N CYS A 176 20.27 10.09 9.20
CA CYS A 176 20.52 11.42 8.64
C CYS A 176 20.15 11.46 7.16
N ILE A 177 19.47 12.51 6.72
CA ILE A 177 19.12 12.76 5.31
C ILE A 177 19.58 14.15 4.87
N ASP A 178 19.89 14.28 3.58
CA ASP A 178 20.19 15.56 2.92
C ASP A 178 18.92 16.07 2.19
N GLY A 179 17.93 16.48 3.00
CA GLY A 179 16.66 17.02 2.53
C GLY A 179 15.58 15.97 2.22
N LEU A 180 14.38 16.48 1.87
CA LEU A 180 13.16 15.68 1.72
C LEU A 180 13.27 14.60 0.64
N LYS A 181 13.90 14.92 -0.50
CA LYS A 181 13.99 13.97 -1.63
C LYS A 181 14.75 12.69 -1.24
N GLU A 182 15.90 12.82 -0.58
CA GLU A 182 16.64 11.67 -0.08
C GLU A 182 15.84 10.89 0.97
N GLY A 183 15.10 11.60 1.85
CA GLY A 183 14.20 10.97 2.80
C GLY A 183 13.10 10.13 2.13
N ILE A 184 12.52 10.62 1.04
CA ILE A 184 11.55 9.88 0.24
C ILE A 184 12.19 8.64 -0.40
N ASP A 185 13.37 8.79 -1.00
CA ASP A 185 14.09 7.68 -1.64
C ASP A 185 14.41 6.59 -0.62
N TYR A 186 14.86 6.96 0.59
CA TYR A 186 15.14 6.02 1.67
C TYR A 186 13.87 5.32 2.17
N ALA A 187 12.78 6.03 2.40
CA ALA A 187 11.52 5.43 2.82
C ALA A 187 10.97 4.47 1.74
N ASN A 188 11.07 4.86 0.47
CA ASN A 188 10.60 4.05 -0.66
C ASN A 188 11.48 2.82 -0.94
N SER A 189 12.74 2.81 -0.51
CA SER A 189 13.64 1.67 -0.67
C SER A 189 13.24 0.45 0.16
N SER A 190 12.33 0.62 1.13
CA SER A 190 11.76 -0.47 1.90
C SER A 190 10.88 -1.38 1.03
N GLU A 191 10.94 -2.69 1.28
CA GLU A 191 10.00 -3.66 0.69
C GLU A 191 8.56 -3.49 1.22
N TYR A 192 8.38 -2.73 2.29
CA TYR A 192 7.10 -2.41 2.93
C TYR A 192 6.59 -1.03 2.49
N GLY A 193 5.30 -0.82 2.67
CA GLY A 193 4.64 0.46 2.38
C GLY A 193 3.31 0.57 3.12
N LEU A 194 3.32 0.40 4.47
CA LEU A 194 2.09 0.48 5.25
C LEU A 194 1.76 1.93 5.61
N THR A 195 2.57 2.53 6.47
CA THR A 195 2.40 3.92 6.89
C THR A 195 3.67 4.73 6.64
N ALA A 196 3.49 6.03 6.37
CA ALA A 196 4.58 6.99 6.28
C ALA A 196 4.16 8.32 6.89
N GLY A 197 5.09 9.04 7.50
CA GLY A 197 4.86 10.35 8.11
C GLY A 197 5.79 11.43 7.56
N LEU A 198 5.28 12.66 7.49
CA LEU A 198 6.05 13.86 7.19
C LEU A 198 5.82 14.88 8.31
N GLN A 199 6.90 15.45 8.82
CA GLN A 199 6.88 16.59 9.74
C GLN A 199 7.51 17.78 9.00
N SER A 200 6.66 18.67 8.50
CA SER A 200 7.02 19.86 7.74
C SER A 200 5.89 20.89 7.81
N LEU A 201 6.21 22.16 7.79
CA LEU A 201 5.26 23.28 7.68
C LEU A 201 5.22 23.87 6.27
N ASP A 202 5.96 23.30 5.33
CA ASP A 202 6.04 23.76 3.94
C ASP A 202 5.06 22.96 3.06
N GLU A 203 4.08 23.63 2.50
CA GLU A 203 3.06 23.03 1.61
C GLU A 203 3.67 22.44 0.32
N ALA A 204 4.75 23.01 -0.20
CA ALA A 204 5.43 22.47 -1.37
C ALA A 204 6.10 21.13 -1.04
N GLU A 205 6.64 20.98 0.19
CA GLU A 205 7.14 19.69 0.68
C GLU A 205 6.00 18.69 0.88
N HIS A 206 4.82 19.12 1.36
CA HIS A 206 3.65 18.25 1.47
C HIS A 206 3.24 17.69 0.11
N ASP A 207 3.17 18.55 -0.92
CA ASP A 207 2.76 18.14 -2.27
C ASP A 207 3.78 17.23 -2.93
N LEU A 208 5.07 17.53 -2.82
CA LEU A 208 6.14 16.67 -3.32
C LEU A 208 6.06 15.29 -2.65
N TRP A 209 5.94 15.27 -1.34
CA TRP A 209 5.93 14.02 -0.56
C TRP A 209 4.69 13.18 -0.85
N LYS A 210 3.48 13.76 -0.80
CA LYS A 210 2.22 13.05 -1.10
C LYS A 210 2.24 12.35 -2.46
N ASN A 211 2.91 12.96 -3.45
CA ASN A 211 2.94 12.45 -4.82
C ASN A 211 4.09 11.47 -5.08
N SER A 212 5.04 11.33 -4.15
CA SER A 212 6.26 10.53 -4.35
C SER A 212 6.39 9.35 -3.41
N ILE A 213 5.76 9.39 -2.22
CA ILE A 213 5.89 8.34 -1.21
C ILE A 213 5.03 7.10 -1.53
N GLU A 214 5.61 5.91 -1.38
CA GLU A 214 4.97 4.64 -1.69
C GLU A 214 4.48 3.92 -0.42
N ALA A 215 3.44 4.47 0.22
CA ALA A 215 2.78 3.87 1.36
C ALA A 215 1.25 4.02 1.25
N GLY A 216 0.54 3.10 1.89
CA GLY A 216 -0.92 3.11 1.84
C GLY A 216 -1.56 4.17 2.70
N ASN A 217 -1.00 4.47 3.86
CA ASN A 217 -1.50 5.50 4.78
C ASN A 217 -0.44 6.55 5.05
N LEU A 218 -0.76 7.79 4.70
CA LEU A 218 0.11 8.95 4.79
C LEU A 218 -0.35 9.87 5.91
N TYR A 219 0.61 10.42 6.67
CA TYR A 219 0.33 11.28 7.82
C TYR A 219 1.23 12.51 7.80
N ILE A 220 0.65 13.70 7.85
CA ILE A 220 1.35 14.98 7.86
C ILE A 220 1.13 15.67 9.21
N ASN A 221 2.22 16.05 9.87
CA ASN A 221 2.24 16.75 11.16
C ASN A 221 1.46 16.05 12.26
N ARG A 222 1.45 14.72 12.27
CA ARG A 222 0.82 13.89 13.28
C ARG A 222 1.53 12.55 13.43
N GLY A 223 1.15 11.77 14.44
CA GLY A 223 1.59 10.38 14.60
C GLY A 223 1.06 9.47 13.49
N ILE A 224 1.79 8.39 13.19
CA ILE A 224 1.47 7.45 12.09
C ILE A 224 0.70 6.21 12.55
N THR A 225 0.27 6.16 13.80
CA THR A 225 -0.53 5.08 14.38
C THR A 225 -1.95 5.55 14.70
N GLY A 226 -2.89 4.63 14.87
CA GLY A 226 -4.24 4.95 15.33
C GLY A 226 -5.19 5.40 14.22
N ALA A 227 -5.14 4.74 13.06
CA ALA A 227 -6.14 4.94 12.00
C ALA A 227 -7.56 4.67 12.48
N ILE A 228 -8.50 5.50 12.03
CA ILE A 228 -9.92 5.43 12.41
C ILE A 228 -10.75 5.10 11.16
N VAL A 229 -11.71 4.19 11.31
CA VAL A 229 -12.66 3.81 10.24
C VAL A 229 -13.31 5.05 9.63
N ASN A 230 -13.46 5.09 8.32
CA ASN A 230 -13.91 6.20 7.48
C ASN A 230 -13.00 7.43 7.44
N ARG A 231 -12.19 7.72 8.47
CA ARG A 231 -11.24 8.84 8.41
C ARG A 231 -9.98 8.44 7.65
N GLN A 232 -9.36 7.34 8.09
CA GLN A 232 -8.15 6.82 7.48
C GLN A 232 -8.36 5.32 7.16
N PRO A 233 -9.10 4.97 6.08
CA PRO A 233 -9.17 3.59 5.65
C PRO A 233 -7.77 2.98 5.59
N PHE A 234 -7.60 1.81 6.24
CA PHE A 234 -6.27 1.30 6.56
C PHE A 234 -5.89 0.11 5.70
N GLY A 235 -4.70 0.17 5.11
CA GLY A 235 -4.13 -0.89 4.31
C GLY A 235 -2.85 -0.44 3.63
N GLY A 236 -1.95 -1.41 3.41
CA GLY A 236 -0.61 -1.17 2.87
C GLY A 236 -0.51 -1.21 1.36
N MET A 237 0.71 -1.02 0.91
CA MET A 237 1.23 -1.28 -0.43
C MET A 237 2.44 -2.20 -0.31
N LYS A 238 2.97 -2.67 -1.44
CA LYS A 238 4.13 -3.58 -1.49
C LYS A 238 3.87 -4.83 -0.61
N ARG A 239 4.88 -5.28 0.17
CA ARG A 239 4.74 -6.44 1.06
C ARG A 239 3.95 -6.18 2.35
N SER A 240 3.46 -4.96 2.56
CA SER A 240 2.57 -4.66 3.69
C SER A 240 1.12 -5.07 3.45
N ALA A 241 0.74 -5.39 2.21
CA ALA A 241 -0.59 -5.88 1.86
C ALA A 241 -0.53 -6.92 0.73
N PHE A 242 -1.46 -7.88 0.76
CA PHE A 242 -1.66 -8.88 -0.28
C PHE A 242 -3.12 -8.88 -0.70
N GLY A 243 -3.37 -9.16 -1.98
CA GLY A 243 -4.71 -9.16 -2.56
C GLY A 243 -5.01 -7.91 -3.40
N GLY A 244 -6.29 -7.56 -3.53
CA GLY A 244 -6.75 -6.49 -4.41
C GLY A 244 -6.39 -5.06 -4.00
N GLY A 245 -5.73 -4.86 -2.84
CA GLY A 245 -5.32 -3.53 -2.37
C GLY A 245 -6.47 -2.66 -1.85
N ILE A 246 -7.60 -3.27 -1.51
CA ILE A 246 -8.77 -2.60 -0.94
C ILE A 246 -8.57 -2.44 0.56
N LYS A 247 -8.79 -1.23 1.06
CA LYS A 247 -8.50 -0.88 2.46
C LYS A 247 -9.63 -1.21 3.42
N ALA A 248 -9.28 -1.79 4.56
CA ALA A 248 -10.21 -2.02 5.67
C ALA A 248 -10.78 -0.68 6.19
N GLY A 249 -12.09 -0.65 6.44
CA GLY A 249 -12.80 0.56 6.87
C GLY A 249 -12.99 1.60 5.76
N GLY A 250 -12.70 1.24 4.50
CA GLY A 250 -12.91 2.05 3.31
C GLY A 250 -14.22 1.73 2.58
N PRO A 251 -14.57 2.54 1.57
CA PRO A 251 -15.86 2.43 0.86
C PRO A 251 -15.99 1.16 0.00
N ASN A 252 -14.87 0.48 -0.29
CA ASN A 252 -14.85 -0.65 -1.22
C ASN A 252 -14.67 -2.00 -0.51
N TYR A 253 -14.45 -2.03 0.80
CA TYR A 253 -14.04 -3.26 1.49
C TYR A 253 -15.05 -4.40 1.38
N VAL A 254 -16.35 -4.09 1.40
CA VAL A 254 -17.42 -5.10 1.28
C VAL A 254 -17.42 -5.77 -0.11
N SER A 255 -16.96 -5.08 -1.16
CA SER A 255 -16.91 -5.64 -2.52
C SER A 255 -16.02 -6.89 -2.63
N CYS A 256 -15.05 -7.06 -1.72
CA CYS A 256 -14.17 -8.23 -1.69
C CYS A 256 -14.90 -9.53 -1.29
N PHE A 257 -16.12 -9.46 -0.75
CA PHE A 257 -16.85 -10.60 -0.17
C PHE A 257 -18.15 -10.92 -0.89
N VAL A 258 -18.37 -10.33 -2.05
CA VAL A 258 -19.57 -10.54 -2.87
C VAL A 258 -19.20 -10.92 -4.29
N GLU A 259 -20.06 -11.68 -4.93
CA GLU A 259 -19.98 -12.00 -6.36
C GLU A 259 -20.90 -11.06 -7.12
N PHE A 260 -20.40 -10.52 -8.23
CA PHE A 260 -21.15 -9.63 -9.10
C PHE A 260 -21.60 -10.35 -10.37
N THR A 261 -22.84 -10.14 -10.76
CA THR A 261 -23.39 -10.66 -12.02
C THR A 261 -23.95 -9.51 -12.84
N GLU A 262 -23.71 -9.55 -14.15
CA GLU A 262 -24.26 -8.57 -15.07
C GLU A 262 -25.74 -8.90 -15.39
N LYS A 263 -26.54 -7.85 -15.60
CA LYS A 263 -27.83 -7.95 -16.26
C LYS A 263 -27.67 -7.63 -17.75
N ASP A 264 -28.52 -8.24 -18.59
CA ASP A 264 -28.54 -7.89 -19.98
C ASP A 264 -28.82 -6.40 -20.17
N VAL A 265 -27.97 -5.74 -20.96
CA VAL A 265 -28.10 -4.32 -21.27
C VAL A 265 -28.55 -4.14 -22.72
N THR A 266 -29.52 -3.26 -22.91
CA THR A 266 -29.97 -2.81 -24.21
C THR A 266 -29.71 -1.33 -24.31
N GLY A 267 -28.85 -0.92 -25.24
CA GLY A 267 -28.54 0.48 -25.50
C GLY A 267 -27.21 0.93 -24.86
N GLY A 268 -26.66 1.97 -25.42
CA GLY A 268 -25.44 2.68 -25.03
C GLY A 268 -25.24 3.84 -26.00
N SER A 269 -24.47 4.86 -25.59
CA SER A 269 -24.12 5.95 -26.51
C SER A 269 -23.21 5.43 -27.63
N GLU A 270 -23.21 6.10 -28.78
CA GLU A 270 -22.26 5.82 -29.86
C GLU A 270 -20.82 6.00 -29.36
N TYR A 271 -19.97 5.03 -29.62
CA TYR A 271 -18.62 5.01 -29.16
C TYR A 271 -17.73 5.96 -29.98
N LYS A 272 -17.06 6.88 -29.31
CA LYS A 272 -16.27 7.94 -29.96
C LYS A 272 -15.01 7.45 -30.72
N TYR A 273 -14.55 6.21 -30.45
CA TYR A 273 -13.32 5.66 -31.00
C TYR A 273 -13.48 4.45 -31.91
N ASN A 274 -14.70 4.08 -32.28
CA ASN A 274 -15.00 2.93 -33.15
C ASN A 274 -14.44 1.58 -32.71
N ILE A 275 -14.00 1.44 -31.45
CA ILE A 275 -13.49 0.16 -30.93
C ILE A 275 -14.58 -0.94 -30.95
N GLY A 276 -15.82 -0.55 -30.87
CA GLY A 276 -16.97 -1.44 -31.04
C GLY A 276 -17.07 -2.08 -32.42
N ASP A 277 -16.44 -1.50 -33.45
CA ASP A 277 -16.42 -2.04 -34.80
C ASP A 277 -15.56 -3.31 -34.91
N LEU A 278 -14.72 -3.57 -33.90
CA LEU A 278 -13.94 -4.81 -33.79
C LEU A 278 -14.81 -6.02 -33.40
N LEU A 279 -16.03 -5.80 -32.92
CA LEU A 279 -16.98 -6.84 -32.54
C LEU A 279 -18.01 -7.05 -33.68
N ALA A 280 -18.37 -8.30 -33.92
CA ALA A 280 -19.41 -8.63 -34.91
C ALA A 280 -20.82 -8.60 -34.30
N ASP A 281 -20.95 -9.08 -33.04
CA ASP A 281 -22.23 -9.24 -32.36
C ASP A 281 -22.77 -7.91 -31.80
N ILE A 282 -24.05 -7.63 -32.05
CA ILE A 282 -24.71 -6.38 -31.64
C ILE A 282 -24.86 -6.29 -30.13
N LYS A 283 -25.04 -7.42 -29.42
CA LYS A 283 -25.13 -7.41 -27.95
C LYS A 283 -23.78 -7.12 -27.30
N GLU A 284 -22.70 -7.67 -27.85
CA GLU A 284 -21.35 -7.38 -27.41
C GLU A 284 -21.00 -5.90 -27.64
N LYS A 285 -21.39 -5.31 -28.79
CA LYS A 285 -21.24 -3.87 -29.03
C LYS A 285 -22.00 -3.03 -27.98
N ALA A 286 -23.24 -3.40 -27.69
CA ALA A 286 -24.03 -2.70 -26.67
C ALA A 286 -23.41 -2.82 -25.28
N ARG A 287 -22.87 -4.00 -24.91
CA ARG A 287 -22.15 -4.25 -23.67
C ARG A 287 -20.91 -3.36 -23.56
N LEU A 288 -20.11 -3.29 -24.62
CA LEU A 288 -18.91 -2.46 -24.67
C LEU A 288 -19.22 -0.96 -24.56
N ASN A 289 -20.24 -0.48 -25.25
CA ASN A 289 -20.70 0.90 -25.21
C ASN A 289 -21.19 1.31 -23.81
N PHE A 290 -21.97 0.43 -23.16
CA PHE A 290 -22.42 0.65 -21.79
C PHE A 290 -21.23 0.75 -20.83
N ALA A 291 -20.27 -0.16 -20.95
CA ALA A 291 -19.06 -0.17 -20.14
C ALA A 291 -18.26 1.15 -20.29
N TYR A 292 -18.11 1.63 -21.51
CA TYR A 292 -17.42 2.92 -21.75
C TYR A 292 -18.07 4.08 -21.01
N ASP A 293 -19.39 4.17 -21.04
CA ASP A 293 -20.15 5.21 -20.34
C ASP A 293 -20.04 5.03 -18.81
N SER A 294 -20.20 3.80 -18.32
CA SER A 294 -20.11 3.47 -16.90
C SER A 294 -18.71 3.74 -16.36
N TYR A 295 -17.66 3.31 -17.06
CA TYR A 295 -16.26 3.57 -16.66
C TYR A 295 -15.95 5.07 -16.65
N SER A 296 -16.45 5.81 -17.65
CA SER A 296 -16.27 7.26 -17.71
C SER A 296 -16.95 7.98 -16.56
N LYS A 297 -18.19 7.60 -16.23
CA LYS A 297 -18.95 8.16 -15.10
C LYS A 297 -18.28 7.83 -13.75
N ALA A 298 -17.89 6.58 -13.55
CA ALA A 298 -17.20 6.16 -12.32
C ALA A 298 -15.89 6.91 -12.13
N TRP A 299 -15.09 7.05 -13.18
CA TRP A 299 -13.85 7.82 -13.17
C TRP A 299 -14.07 9.28 -12.80
N LEU A 300 -14.95 9.97 -13.53
CA LEU A 300 -15.22 11.40 -13.34
C LEU A 300 -15.87 11.71 -11.98
N ASN A 301 -16.73 10.81 -11.51
CA ASN A 301 -17.49 11.06 -10.28
C ASN A 301 -16.75 10.63 -9.02
N GLU A 302 -15.84 9.64 -9.10
CA GLU A 302 -15.21 9.07 -7.93
C GLU A 302 -13.69 8.91 -8.07
N PHE A 303 -13.22 8.05 -8.99
CA PHE A 303 -11.85 7.57 -8.98
C PHE A 303 -10.78 8.62 -9.31
N SER A 304 -11.12 9.66 -10.07
CA SER A 304 -10.23 10.77 -10.38
C SER A 304 -10.14 11.83 -9.27
N LYS A 305 -10.90 11.68 -8.18
CA LYS A 305 -11.02 12.69 -7.14
C LYS A 305 -10.36 12.25 -5.85
N ALA A 306 -9.58 13.16 -5.26
CA ALA A 306 -9.19 13.07 -3.87
C ALA A 306 -10.32 13.68 -3.01
N ARG A 307 -10.81 12.96 -2.00
CA ARG A 307 -11.98 13.38 -1.22
C ARG A 307 -11.74 13.28 0.27
N ASP A 308 -12.05 14.34 0.98
CA ASP A 308 -12.34 14.29 2.41
C ASP A 308 -13.85 14.18 2.60
N VAL A 309 -14.31 13.04 3.08
CA VAL A 309 -15.74 12.79 3.33
C VAL A 309 -16.18 13.17 4.74
N ASN A 310 -15.22 13.42 5.63
CA ASN A 310 -15.49 13.70 7.06
C ASN A 310 -15.59 15.20 7.34
N ASN A 311 -14.83 16.03 6.62
CA ASN A 311 -14.75 17.48 6.78
C ASN A 311 -14.61 17.89 8.25
N LEU A 312 -13.65 17.27 8.97
CA LEU A 312 -13.42 17.54 10.37
C LEU A 312 -12.62 18.83 10.55
N TYR A 313 -13.02 19.61 11.54
CA TYR A 313 -12.32 20.83 11.87
C TYR A 313 -10.94 20.53 12.48
N GLY A 314 -9.88 21.15 11.93
CA GLY A 314 -8.51 21.00 12.40
C GLY A 314 -7.73 19.83 11.81
N GLU A 315 -8.38 18.97 11.03
CA GLU A 315 -7.73 17.89 10.31
C GLU A 315 -8.32 17.71 8.90
N GLU A 316 -7.53 17.21 7.98
CA GLU A 316 -7.94 16.79 6.65
C GLU A 316 -7.71 15.30 6.49
N ASN A 317 -8.72 14.54 6.01
CA ASN A 317 -8.68 13.11 5.83
C ASN A 317 -9.03 12.74 4.38
N ILE A 318 -8.04 12.79 3.51
CA ILE A 318 -8.22 12.55 2.07
C ILE A 318 -8.16 11.05 1.79
N PHE A 319 -9.12 10.57 1.01
CA PHE A 319 -9.09 9.26 0.37
C PHE A 319 -8.98 9.43 -1.14
N ARG A 320 -8.02 8.73 -1.76
CA ARG A 320 -7.79 8.80 -3.21
C ARG A 320 -7.41 7.46 -3.81
N TYR A 321 -7.47 7.38 -5.13
CA TYR A 321 -7.09 6.24 -5.92
C TYR A 321 -5.87 6.56 -6.78
N LEU A 322 -4.95 5.61 -6.88
CA LEU A 322 -3.74 5.72 -7.70
C LEU A 322 -3.74 4.60 -8.74
N PRO A 323 -3.38 4.85 -10.00
CA PRO A 323 -3.17 3.80 -10.99
C PRO A 323 -2.12 2.79 -10.53
N LEU A 324 -2.28 1.53 -10.90
CA LEU A 324 -1.22 0.54 -10.80
C LEU A 324 -0.08 0.90 -11.77
N LYS A 325 1.16 0.50 -11.42
CA LYS A 325 2.33 0.75 -12.28
C LYS A 325 2.28 -0.09 -13.58
N SER A 326 1.73 -1.31 -13.50
CA SER A 326 1.56 -2.20 -14.64
C SER A 326 0.63 -3.37 -14.32
N ILE A 327 -0.08 -3.85 -15.34
CA ILE A 327 -0.87 -5.09 -15.29
C ILE A 327 -0.35 -6.03 -16.38
N GLY A 328 -0.12 -7.32 -16.06
CA GLY A 328 0.04 -8.38 -17.03
C GLY A 328 -1.32 -9.02 -17.35
N LEU A 329 -1.78 -8.96 -18.58
CA LEU A 329 -2.99 -9.61 -19.05
C LEU A 329 -2.63 -10.82 -19.90
N ARG A 330 -2.89 -12.03 -19.38
CA ARG A 330 -2.73 -13.26 -20.17
C ARG A 330 -4.04 -13.62 -20.86
N ILE A 331 -3.99 -13.73 -22.19
CA ILE A 331 -5.13 -14.14 -23.03
C ILE A 331 -5.14 -15.66 -23.17
N GLN A 332 -6.33 -16.25 -22.95
CA GLN A 332 -6.63 -17.67 -23.18
C GLN A 332 -7.41 -17.82 -24.50
N GLU A 333 -7.35 -18.99 -25.14
CA GLU A 333 -8.14 -19.27 -26.35
C GLU A 333 -9.64 -19.11 -26.10
N SER A 334 -10.12 -19.48 -24.91
CA SER A 334 -11.53 -19.39 -24.51
C SER A 334 -12.02 -17.98 -24.20
N ASP A 335 -11.13 -16.99 -24.05
CA ASP A 335 -11.53 -15.63 -23.73
C ASP A 335 -12.28 -14.97 -24.87
N SER A 336 -13.40 -14.29 -24.58
CA SER A 336 -14.13 -13.52 -25.59
C SER A 336 -13.38 -12.24 -25.94
N LEU A 337 -13.44 -11.84 -27.20
CA LEU A 337 -12.86 -10.55 -27.63
C LEU A 337 -13.50 -9.38 -26.86
N CYS A 338 -14.80 -9.44 -26.61
CA CYS A 338 -15.50 -8.41 -25.84
C CYS A 338 -14.94 -8.27 -24.41
N ASP A 339 -14.70 -9.37 -23.70
CA ASP A 339 -14.12 -9.33 -22.35
C ASP A 339 -12.70 -8.74 -22.35
N ILE A 340 -11.90 -9.11 -23.35
CA ILE A 340 -10.56 -8.52 -23.52
C ILE A 340 -10.66 -7.01 -23.74
N LEU A 341 -11.53 -6.55 -24.63
CA LEU A 341 -11.73 -5.13 -24.92
C LEU A 341 -12.26 -4.35 -23.70
N LEU A 342 -13.08 -4.96 -22.85
CA LEU A 342 -13.50 -4.35 -21.57
C LEU A 342 -12.29 -4.09 -20.65
N ILE A 343 -11.38 -5.07 -20.53
CA ILE A 343 -10.15 -4.91 -19.72
C ILE A 343 -9.28 -3.78 -20.29
N LEU A 344 -9.09 -3.74 -21.61
CA LEU A 344 -8.29 -2.67 -22.25
C LEU A 344 -8.91 -1.29 -22.07
N LEU A 345 -10.25 -1.19 -22.15
CA LEU A 345 -10.97 0.06 -21.86
C LEU A 345 -10.81 0.52 -20.41
N ALA A 346 -10.95 -0.40 -19.46
CA ALA A 346 -10.80 -0.10 -18.04
C ALA A 346 -9.37 0.35 -17.71
N SER A 347 -8.36 -0.34 -18.26
CA SER A 347 -6.95 0.02 -18.19
C SER A 347 -6.70 1.44 -18.73
N ASN A 348 -7.17 1.72 -19.94
CA ASN A 348 -7.03 3.04 -20.56
C ASN A 348 -7.72 4.15 -19.75
N ARG A 349 -8.95 3.86 -19.23
CA ARG A 349 -9.70 4.83 -18.43
C ARG A 349 -9.03 5.16 -17.11
N SER A 350 -8.47 4.16 -16.44
CA SER A 350 -7.76 4.33 -15.14
C SER A 350 -6.36 4.91 -15.28
N GLY A 351 -5.80 4.92 -16.49
CA GLY A 351 -4.40 5.30 -16.73
C GLY A 351 -3.40 4.24 -16.30
N THR A 352 -3.83 3.00 -16.05
CA THR A 352 -2.97 1.88 -15.68
C THR A 352 -2.42 1.18 -16.92
N PRO A 353 -1.10 1.11 -17.15
CA PRO A 353 -0.54 0.41 -18.29
C PRO A 353 -0.83 -1.10 -18.25
N VAL A 354 -1.16 -1.69 -19.40
CA VAL A 354 -1.38 -3.15 -19.53
C VAL A 354 -0.44 -3.75 -20.58
N VAL A 355 0.18 -4.87 -20.22
CA VAL A 355 0.96 -5.71 -21.12
C VAL A 355 0.13 -6.95 -21.45
N VAL A 356 -0.35 -7.03 -22.67
CA VAL A 356 -1.13 -8.15 -23.19
C VAL A 356 -0.19 -9.24 -23.64
N SER A 357 -0.28 -10.41 -23.04
CA SER A 357 0.42 -11.63 -23.43
C SER A 357 -0.52 -12.54 -24.20
N ILE A 358 -0.23 -12.79 -25.48
CA ILE A 358 -1.09 -13.55 -26.38
C ILE A 358 -0.26 -14.51 -27.23
N SER A 359 -0.83 -15.67 -27.59
CA SER A 359 -0.21 -16.59 -28.55
C SER A 359 -0.24 -16.02 -29.97
N GLY A 360 0.82 -16.21 -30.73
CA GLY A 360 0.89 -15.77 -32.14
C GLY A 360 -0.10 -16.46 -33.09
N SER A 361 -0.66 -17.60 -32.67
CA SER A 361 -1.70 -18.33 -33.43
C SER A 361 -3.14 -17.95 -33.03
N ASP A 362 -3.31 -17.03 -32.07
CA ASP A 362 -4.65 -16.63 -31.60
C ASP A 362 -5.34 -15.75 -32.64
N GLU A 363 -6.56 -16.11 -33.02
CA GLU A 363 -7.37 -15.38 -33.99
C GLU A 363 -7.73 -13.95 -33.57
N LYS A 364 -7.69 -13.65 -32.26
CA LYS A 364 -7.99 -12.33 -31.70
C LYS A 364 -6.84 -11.34 -31.82
N LEU A 365 -5.64 -11.80 -32.20
CA LEU A 365 -4.43 -10.97 -32.24
C LEU A 365 -4.60 -9.70 -33.05
N GLU A 366 -5.12 -9.81 -34.30
CA GLU A 366 -5.32 -8.65 -35.19
C GLU A 366 -6.27 -7.61 -34.58
N ALA A 367 -7.36 -8.07 -33.94
CA ALA A 367 -8.31 -7.17 -33.29
C ALA A 367 -7.70 -6.45 -32.08
N ILE A 368 -6.87 -7.15 -31.29
CA ILE A 368 -6.17 -6.57 -30.13
C ILE A 368 -5.11 -5.56 -30.59
N GLU A 369 -4.38 -5.83 -31.68
CA GLU A 369 -3.44 -4.88 -32.28
C GLU A 369 -4.15 -3.60 -32.73
N LYS A 370 -5.31 -3.72 -33.39
CA LYS A 370 -6.12 -2.56 -33.76
C LYS A 370 -6.61 -1.79 -32.52
N ALA A 371 -7.08 -2.49 -31.48
CA ALA A 371 -7.49 -1.86 -30.23
C ALA A 371 -6.33 -1.12 -29.56
N SER A 372 -5.12 -1.69 -29.54
CA SER A 372 -3.94 -1.07 -28.94
C SER A 372 -3.53 0.23 -29.63
N SER A 373 -3.78 0.35 -30.93
CA SER A 373 -3.54 1.58 -31.69
C SER A 373 -4.51 2.73 -31.34
N MET A 374 -5.66 2.38 -30.78
CA MET A 374 -6.71 3.34 -30.38
C MET A 374 -6.65 3.73 -28.90
N LEU A 375 -5.98 2.92 -28.06
CA LEU A 375 -5.92 3.05 -26.62
C LEU A 375 -4.50 3.30 -26.15
N SER A 376 -4.29 4.26 -25.23
CA SER A 376 -2.99 4.52 -24.65
C SER A 376 -2.63 3.49 -23.58
N GLY A 377 -1.34 3.21 -23.40
CA GLY A 377 -0.83 2.35 -22.33
C GLY A 377 -1.04 0.84 -22.56
N VAL A 378 -1.43 0.43 -23.76
CA VAL A 378 -1.56 -0.99 -24.15
C VAL A 378 -0.32 -1.44 -24.89
N HIS A 379 0.36 -2.46 -24.38
CA HIS A 379 1.55 -3.07 -25.00
C HIS A 379 1.28 -4.54 -25.27
N ILE A 380 1.63 -5.03 -26.46
CA ILE A 380 1.39 -6.42 -26.84
C ILE A 380 2.70 -7.18 -26.87
N LYS A 381 2.71 -8.37 -26.27
CA LYS A 381 3.78 -9.37 -26.36
C LYS A 381 3.21 -10.65 -26.93
N ILE A 382 3.71 -11.01 -28.10
CA ILE A 382 3.40 -12.32 -28.71
C ILE A 382 4.33 -13.34 -28.08
N GLN A 383 3.79 -14.17 -27.20
CA GLN A 383 4.58 -15.11 -26.40
C GLN A 383 3.71 -16.27 -25.88
N ASP A 384 4.39 -17.37 -25.55
CA ASP A 384 3.78 -18.51 -24.86
C ASP A 384 3.53 -18.23 -23.36
N GLU A 385 2.89 -19.20 -22.70
CA GLU A 385 2.60 -19.09 -21.27
C GLU A 385 3.87 -19.17 -20.40
N GLU A 386 4.86 -19.99 -20.80
CA GLU A 386 6.09 -20.14 -20.01
C GLU A 386 6.80 -18.78 -19.89
N LYS A 387 6.88 -18.04 -20.99
CA LYS A 387 7.47 -16.70 -21.02
C LYS A 387 6.69 -15.70 -20.18
N PHE A 388 5.36 -15.75 -20.21
CA PHE A 388 4.52 -14.93 -19.34
C PHE A 388 4.75 -15.22 -17.86
N VAL A 389 4.87 -16.50 -17.50
CA VAL A 389 5.17 -16.94 -16.12
C VAL A 389 6.51 -16.39 -15.64
N GLU A 390 7.55 -16.38 -16.48
CA GLU A 390 8.83 -15.78 -16.13
C GLU A 390 8.70 -14.28 -15.79
N GLU A 391 7.85 -13.56 -16.53
CA GLU A 391 7.69 -12.11 -16.46
C GLU A 391 6.70 -11.62 -15.37
N ILE A 392 5.99 -12.50 -14.66
CA ILE A 392 5.00 -12.11 -13.63
C ILE A 392 5.59 -11.13 -12.59
N ASP A 393 6.87 -11.23 -12.28
CA ASP A 393 7.52 -10.33 -11.32
C ASP A 393 7.53 -8.87 -11.79
N SER A 394 7.57 -8.63 -13.10
CA SER A 394 7.58 -7.28 -13.68
C SER A 394 6.23 -6.56 -13.60
N TYR A 395 5.15 -7.27 -13.30
CA TYR A 395 3.81 -6.70 -13.17
C TYR A 395 3.44 -6.44 -11.71
N GLU A 396 2.73 -5.35 -11.46
CA GLU A 396 2.19 -5.07 -10.13
C GLU A 396 0.99 -6.00 -9.83
N ARG A 397 0.20 -6.35 -10.86
CA ARG A 397 -0.96 -7.25 -10.79
C ARG A 397 -1.09 -8.09 -12.07
N VAL A 398 -1.66 -9.27 -11.95
CA VAL A 398 -2.09 -10.07 -13.11
C VAL A 398 -3.60 -9.92 -13.28
N ARG A 399 -4.07 -9.75 -14.51
CA ARG A 399 -5.49 -9.72 -14.88
C ARG A 399 -5.78 -10.81 -15.92
N THR A 400 -6.94 -11.43 -15.83
CA THR A 400 -7.42 -12.42 -16.78
C THR A 400 -8.92 -12.28 -16.94
N CYS A 401 -9.50 -12.85 -18.00
CA CYS A 401 -10.94 -12.82 -18.21
C CYS A 401 -11.68 -13.88 -17.40
N THR A 402 -10.98 -14.95 -16.99
CA THR A 402 -11.56 -16.09 -16.27
C THR A 402 -10.56 -16.64 -15.25
N PRO A 403 -11.02 -17.42 -14.26
CA PRO A 403 -10.13 -18.08 -13.31
C PRO A 403 -9.43 -19.34 -13.87
N ASP A 404 -9.74 -19.75 -15.12
CA ASP A 404 -9.20 -20.96 -15.73
C ASP A 404 -7.77 -20.75 -16.23
N LEU A 405 -6.85 -20.54 -15.28
CA LEU A 405 -5.43 -20.39 -15.52
C LEU A 405 -4.69 -21.67 -15.15
N SER A 406 -3.51 -21.86 -15.74
CA SER A 406 -2.63 -22.95 -15.36
C SER A 406 -2.14 -22.82 -13.90
N ASP A 407 -1.84 -23.94 -13.29
CA ASP A 407 -1.22 -23.98 -11.96
C ASP A 407 0.13 -23.25 -11.92
N ALA A 408 0.84 -23.17 -13.05
CA ALA A 408 2.12 -22.48 -13.14
C ALA A 408 1.98 -20.98 -12.88
N ILE A 409 0.96 -20.32 -13.45
CA ILE A 409 0.65 -18.90 -13.23
C ILE A 409 0.30 -18.66 -11.76
N TYR A 410 -0.63 -19.45 -11.20
CA TYR A 410 -1.05 -19.32 -9.80
C TYR A 410 0.10 -19.51 -8.82
N ARG A 411 0.93 -20.56 -9.00
CA ARG A 411 2.08 -20.83 -8.14
C ARG A 411 3.16 -19.75 -8.23
N LYS A 412 3.44 -19.26 -9.43
CA LYS A 412 4.41 -18.17 -9.60
C LYS A 412 3.93 -16.88 -8.96
N ALA A 413 2.67 -16.49 -9.18
CA ALA A 413 2.06 -15.33 -8.55
C ALA A 413 2.07 -15.44 -7.02
N ALA A 414 1.68 -16.60 -6.46
CA ALA A 414 1.71 -16.87 -5.02
C ALA A 414 3.12 -16.73 -4.43
N LYS A 415 4.13 -17.30 -5.09
CA LYS A 415 5.55 -17.19 -4.67
C LYS A 415 6.06 -15.74 -4.64
N LEU A 416 5.53 -14.90 -5.52
CA LEU A 416 5.90 -13.48 -5.62
C LEU A 416 4.97 -12.56 -4.80
N GLY A 417 3.90 -13.11 -4.22
CA GLY A 417 2.87 -12.31 -3.52
C GLY A 417 2.04 -11.43 -4.44
N LYS A 418 1.95 -11.78 -5.74
CA LYS A 418 1.20 -11.01 -6.74
C LYS A 418 -0.27 -11.41 -6.73
N HIS A 419 -1.14 -10.42 -6.77
CA HIS A 419 -2.59 -10.65 -6.90
C HIS A 419 -2.98 -10.97 -8.34
N ILE A 420 -3.82 -11.98 -8.51
CA ILE A 420 -4.47 -12.31 -9.78
C ILE A 420 -5.94 -11.88 -9.67
N ALA A 421 -6.33 -10.87 -10.45
CA ALA A 421 -7.72 -10.48 -10.63
C ALA A 421 -8.31 -11.34 -11.78
N SER A 422 -9.00 -12.42 -11.42
CA SER A 422 -9.50 -13.43 -12.36
C SER A 422 -11.03 -13.41 -12.54
N ASP A 423 -11.72 -12.44 -11.95
CA ASP A 423 -13.14 -12.27 -12.13
C ASP A 423 -13.45 -11.85 -13.58
N LYS A 424 -14.60 -12.32 -14.09
CA LYS A 424 -15.07 -11.89 -15.40
C LYS A 424 -15.17 -10.36 -15.46
N PRO A 425 -14.67 -9.70 -16.52
CA PRO A 425 -14.75 -8.25 -16.64
C PRO A 425 -16.20 -7.76 -16.63
N LEU A 426 -16.45 -6.73 -15.83
CA LEU A 426 -17.79 -6.17 -15.62
C LEU A 426 -17.96 -4.85 -16.40
N ILE A 427 -19.18 -4.62 -16.86
CA ILE A 427 -19.56 -3.34 -17.50
C ILE A 427 -19.75 -2.21 -16.47
N GLU A 428 -19.86 -2.53 -15.18
CA GLU A 428 -20.06 -1.54 -14.13
C GLU A 428 -18.72 -0.96 -13.66
N GLY A 429 -18.46 0.28 -14.07
CA GLY A 429 -17.18 0.94 -13.83
C GLY A 429 -16.85 1.13 -12.35
N ARG A 430 -17.88 1.26 -11.49
CA ARG A 430 -17.67 1.40 -10.05
C ARG A 430 -16.99 0.18 -9.43
N ILE A 431 -17.14 -1.00 -10.04
CA ILE A 431 -16.52 -2.25 -9.57
C ILE A 431 -15.32 -2.59 -10.43
N GLU A 432 -15.44 -2.59 -11.76
CA GLU A 432 -14.34 -3.01 -12.65
C GLU A 432 -13.06 -2.17 -12.45
N LEU A 433 -13.18 -0.85 -12.31
CA LEU A 433 -12.00 0.01 -12.17
C LEU A 433 -11.18 -0.25 -10.91
N LEU A 434 -11.75 -0.89 -9.87
CA LEU A 434 -11.00 -1.29 -8.67
C LEU A 434 -9.87 -2.29 -8.98
N HIS A 435 -9.98 -3.06 -10.05
CA HIS A 435 -8.93 -4.00 -10.47
C HIS A 435 -7.67 -3.30 -11.01
N TYR A 436 -7.75 -2.01 -11.36
CA TYR A 436 -6.68 -1.23 -11.99
C TYR A 436 -6.10 -0.15 -11.05
N LEU A 437 -6.65 -0.05 -9.87
CA LEU A 437 -6.34 1.03 -8.92
C LEU A 437 -5.88 0.46 -7.58
N LYS A 438 -5.18 1.29 -6.83
CA LYS A 438 -4.87 1.10 -5.41
C LYS A 438 -5.36 2.30 -4.62
N GLU A 439 -5.80 2.03 -3.40
CA GLU A 439 -6.32 3.02 -2.48
C GLU A 439 -5.23 3.64 -1.62
N GLN A 440 -5.33 4.94 -1.35
CA GLN A 440 -4.42 5.65 -0.47
C GLN A 440 -5.19 6.61 0.43
N SER A 441 -4.86 6.61 1.72
CA SER A 441 -5.40 7.54 2.72
C SER A 441 -4.33 8.55 3.11
N ILE A 442 -4.69 9.83 3.25
CA ILE A 442 -3.81 10.91 3.69
C ILE A 442 -4.51 11.65 4.82
N ALA A 443 -3.85 11.78 5.97
CA ALA A 443 -4.35 12.55 7.10
C ALA A 443 -3.36 13.65 7.47
N CYS A 444 -3.86 14.88 7.58
CA CYS A 444 -3.07 16.05 7.94
C CYS A 444 -3.70 16.75 9.14
N GLU A 445 -2.92 17.08 10.17
CA GLU A 445 -3.34 17.93 11.28
C GLU A 445 -2.75 19.33 11.12
N TYR A 446 -3.60 20.38 11.19
CA TYR A 446 -3.19 21.75 10.98
C TYR A 446 -3.67 22.72 12.05
N HIS A 447 -4.60 22.32 12.92
CA HIS A 447 -5.21 23.25 13.90
C HIS A 447 -4.27 23.64 15.05
N ARG A 448 -3.17 22.94 15.27
CA ARG A 448 -2.22 23.17 16.37
C ARG A 448 -1.71 24.62 16.45
N TYR A 449 -1.57 25.25 15.30
CA TYR A 449 -0.97 26.58 15.19
C TYR A 449 -1.99 27.73 15.24
N GLY A 450 -3.26 27.42 15.58
CA GLY A 450 -4.31 28.42 15.72
C GLY A 450 -4.80 29.04 14.39
N SER A 451 -4.19 28.68 13.28
CA SER A 451 -4.60 29.09 11.94
C SER A 451 -5.34 27.95 11.26
N ILE A 452 -6.58 28.16 10.90
CA ILE A 452 -7.34 27.24 10.10
C ILE A 452 -7.34 27.78 8.69
N PHE A 453 -6.40 27.28 7.89
CA PHE A 453 -6.31 27.64 6.49
C PHE A 453 -7.25 26.74 5.69
N GLY A 454 -8.17 27.33 4.93
CA GLY A 454 -8.94 26.61 3.93
C GLY A 454 -10.45 26.70 3.99
N GLU A 455 -11.06 27.39 4.95
CA GLU A 455 -12.52 27.53 4.95
C GLU A 455 -13.06 28.60 3.97
N ASP A 456 -12.23 29.52 3.50
CA ASP A 456 -12.68 30.59 2.58
C ASP A 456 -12.69 30.19 1.10
N ASN A 457 -12.35 28.93 0.76
CA ASN A 457 -12.31 28.43 -0.62
C ASN A 457 -13.05 27.07 -0.82
N LYS A 458 -14.01 26.72 0.02
CA LYS A 458 -14.91 25.58 -0.22
C LYS A 458 -16.32 26.00 -0.52
#